data_fb75c99d5c1c0310ce32942683e6788b
#
_entry.id   fb75c99d5c1c0310ce32942683e6788b
#
_cell.length_a   1.000
_cell.length_b   1.000
_cell.length_c   1.000
_cell.angle_alpha   90.00
_cell.angle_beta   90.00
_cell.angle_gamma   90.00
#
_symmetry.space_group_name_H-M   'P 1'
#
loop_
_entity.id
_entity.type
_entity.pdbx_description
1 polymer ?
#
loop_
_entity_poly.entity_id
_entity_poly.type
_entity_poly.pdbx_seq_one_letter_code
_entity_poly.pdbx_strand_id
1 'polypeptide(L)'
;EWGSRLGIPTVGVLNDFIVQHTAKELIMIQEAFHEKKIAEIAAQIAAKPEQKIVLIAGPSSSGKTTFSHRLSTQLSVYGLKPHPIAADDYFVDREKTPRDADGKYDFERIEAIDAVQLNADMTALLNGETVELPTFNFKTGRREYKGRTKTLGKDDILVIEGIHCLNDALTVSLPREN
;
A
#
# COMPACT_ATOMS: atom_id res chain seq x y z
N GLU A 1 5.72 -24.08 -1.74
CA GLU A 1 7.17 -24.28 -1.51
C GLU A 1 7.64 -23.92 -0.09
N TRP A 2 7.19 -22.79 0.49
CA TRP A 2 7.62 -22.36 1.82
C TRP A 2 7.14 -23.31 2.92
N GLY A 3 5.86 -23.67 2.92
CA GLY A 3 5.31 -24.66 3.85
C GLY A 3 6.06 -26.00 3.82
N SER A 4 6.46 -26.45 2.63
CA SER A 4 7.25 -27.68 2.50
C SER A 4 8.65 -27.56 3.12
N ARG A 5 9.29 -26.40 3.05
CA ARG A 5 10.59 -26.14 3.71
C ARG A 5 10.51 -26.18 5.22
N LEU A 6 9.38 -25.74 5.78
CA LEU A 6 9.10 -25.78 7.21
C LEU A 6 8.56 -27.15 7.69
N GLY A 7 8.42 -28.12 6.78
CA GLY A 7 7.81 -29.41 7.09
C GLY A 7 6.30 -29.34 7.28
N ILE A 8 5.62 -28.30 6.75
CA ILE A 8 4.18 -28.06 6.88
C ILE A 8 3.53 -27.99 5.48
N PRO A 9 3.49 -29.10 4.75
CA PRO A 9 2.95 -29.11 3.40
C PRO A 9 1.41 -29.09 3.36
N THR A 10 0.74 -29.39 4.48
CA THR A 10 -0.73 -29.50 4.56
C THR A 10 -1.28 -28.89 5.85
N VAL A 11 -2.58 -28.59 5.84
CA VAL A 11 -3.32 -28.13 7.04
C VAL A 11 -3.29 -29.18 8.16
N GLY A 12 -3.31 -30.47 7.81
CA GLY A 12 -3.22 -31.55 8.80
C GLY A 12 -1.93 -31.47 9.62
N VAL A 13 -0.79 -31.32 8.94
CA VAL A 13 0.52 -31.15 9.62
C VAL A 13 0.56 -29.87 10.44
N LEU A 14 -0.05 -28.76 9.96
CA LEU A 14 -0.17 -27.53 10.75
C LEU A 14 -0.95 -27.78 12.05
N ASN A 15 -2.05 -28.54 11.99
CA ASN A 15 -2.81 -28.89 13.19
C ASN A 15 -1.97 -29.72 14.17
N ASP A 16 -1.10 -30.62 13.69
CA ASP A 16 -0.20 -31.40 14.54
C ASP A 16 0.77 -30.48 15.30
N PHE A 17 1.33 -29.45 14.64
CA PHE A 17 2.16 -28.44 15.31
C PHE A 17 1.40 -27.69 16.41
N ILE A 18 0.10 -27.41 16.20
CA ILE A 18 -0.74 -26.74 17.22
C ILE A 18 -0.95 -27.68 18.41
N VAL A 19 -1.29 -28.94 18.16
CA VAL A 19 -1.52 -29.95 19.21
C VAL A 19 -0.25 -30.21 20.02
N GLN A 20 0.92 -30.21 19.38
CA GLN A 20 2.22 -30.38 20.03
C GLN A 20 2.75 -29.12 20.72
N HIS A 21 1.99 -28.02 20.75
CA HIS A 21 2.38 -26.73 21.34
C HIS A 21 3.64 -26.08 20.71
N THR A 22 4.00 -26.44 19.49
CA THR A 22 5.15 -25.88 18.74
C THR A 22 4.77 -24.72 17.82
N ALA A 23 3.50 -24.34 17.77
CA ALA A 23 2.99 -23.26 16.89
C ALA A 23 3.69 -21.91 17.14
N LYS A 24 4.14 -21.63 18.37
CA LYS A 24 4.88 -20.38 18.67
C LYS A 24 6.17 -20.26 17.88
N GLU A 25 6.95 -21.35 17.79
CA GLU A 25 8.20 -21.37 17.02
C GLU A 25 7.93 -21.17 15.52
N LEU A 26 6.89 -21.83 15.01
CA LEU A 26 6.44 -21.65 13.62
C LEU A 26 6.09 -20.18 13.32
N ILE A 27 5.33 -19.52 14.21
CA ILE A 27 4.98 -18.11 14.05
C ILE A 27 6.24 -17.25 14.02
N MET A 28 7.19 -17.47 14.93
CA MET A 28 8.44 -16.71 14.97
C MET A 28 9.26 -16.87 13.68
N ILE A 29 9.35 -18.09 13.15
CA ILE A 29 10.07 -18.37 11.89
C ILE A 29 9.35 -17.67 10.73
N GLN A 30 8.01 -17.72 10.68
CA GLN A 30 7.22 -17.07 9.64
C GLN A 30 7.37 -15.54 9.68
N GLU A 31 7.34 -14.95 10.87
CA GLU A 31 7.55 -13.50 11.04
C GLU A 31 8.96 -13.08 10.62
N ALA A 32 9.98 -13.82 11.02
CA ALA A 32 11.35 -13.56 10.62
C ALA A 32 11.54 -13.67 9.09
N PHE A 33 10.89 -14.65 8.46
CA PHE A 33 10.92 -14.80 7.00
C PHE A 33 10.21 -13.63 6.31
N HIS A 34 9.05 -13.22 6.82
CA HIS A 34 8.29 -12.10 6.30
C HIS A 34 9.12 -10.81 6.35
N GLU A 35 9.74 -10.53 7.51
CA GLU A 35 10.60 -9.35 7.67
C GLU A 35 11.80 -9.37 6.72
N LYS A 36 12.45 -10.55 6.58
CA LYS A 36 13.54 -10.72 5.61
C LYS A 36 13.09 -10.38 4.19
N LYS A 37 11.88 -10.83 3.78
CA LYS A 37 11.36 -10.51 2.44
C LYS A 37 11.08 -9.03 2.25
N ILE A 38 10.57 -8.34 3.24
CA ILE A 38 10.35 -6.90 3.20
C ILE A 38 11.70 -6.16 3.07
N ALA A 39 12.70 -6.58 3.85
CA ALA A 39 14.05 -6.02 3.76
C ALA A 39 14.69 -6.23 2.37
N GLU A 40 14.52 -7.42 1.77
CA GLU A 40 14.99 -7.70 0.40
C GLU A 40 14.32 -6.76 -0.63
N ILE A 41 13.03 -6.50 -0.49
CA ILE A 41 12.29 -5.54 -1.36
C ILE A 41 12.83 -4.13 -1.17
N ALA A 42 13.00 -3.68 0.08
CA ALA A 42 13.54 -2.36 0.38
C ALA A 42 14.95 -2.17 -0.19
N ALA A 43 15.80 -3.20 -0.13
CA ALA A 43 17.13 -3.19 -0.74
C ALA A 43 17.07 -3.00 -2.27
N GLN A 44 16.13 -3.67 -2.94
CA GLN A 44 15.94 -3.55 -4.39
C GLN A 44 15.46 -2.15 -4.78
N ILE A 45 14.57 -1.55 -3.99
CA ILE A 45 14.08 -0.18 -4.21
C ILE A 45 15.22 0.81 -3.99
N ALA A 46 15.95 0.69 -2.88
CA ALA A 46 17.05 1.59 -2.55
C ALA A 46 18.22 1.54 -3.56
N ALA A 47 18.38 0.42 -4.27
CA ALA A 47 19.36 0.29 -5.34
C ALA A 47 19.01 1.10 -6.62
N LYS A 48 17.81 1.68 -6.68
CA LYS A 48 17.29 2.43 -7.83
C LYS A 48 16.85 3.84 -7.39
N PRO A 49 17.80 4.77 -7.20
CA PRO A 49 17.53 6.09 -6.64
C PRO A 49 16.63 6.98 -7.52
N GLU A 50 16.47 6.62 -8.80
CA GLU A 50 15.55 7.24 -9.74
C GLU A 50 14.08 6.91 -9.44
N GLN A 51 13.81 5.78 -8.79
CA GLN A 51 12.46 5.37 -8.45
C GLN A 51 11.94 6.17 -7.25
N LYS A 52 10.88 6.94 -7.47
CA LYS A 52 10.27 7.82 -6.45
C LYS A 52 8.90 7.35 -6.00
N ILE A 53 8.37 6.30 -6.62
CA ILE A 53 7.04 5.76 -6.31
C ILE A 53 7.13 4.25 -6.09
N VAL A 54 6.48 3.78 -5.05
CA VAL A 54 6.20 2.36 -4.79
C VAL A 54 4.69 2.17 -4.73
N LEU A 55 4.15 1.26 -5.54
CA LEU A 55 2.74 0.94 -5.58
C LEU A 55 2.49 -0.41 -4.90
N ILE A 56 1.56 -0.44 -3.96
CA ILE A 56 1.19 -1.64 -3.20
C ILE A 56 -0.29 -1.93 -3.45
N ALA A 57 -0.58 -3.04 -4.13
CA ALA A 57 -1.94 -3.49 -4.38
C ALA A 57 -2.26 -4.78 -3.62
N GLY A 58 -3.53 -4.96 -3.34
CA GLY A 58 -4.06 -6.17 -2.72
C GLY A 58 -5.52 -5.98 -2.32
N PRO A 59 -6.28 -7.06 -2.10
CA PRO A 59 -7.67 -6.96 -1.74
C PRO A 59 -7.90 -6.27 -0.39
N SER A 60 -9.14 -5.92 -0.10
CA SER A 60 -9.51 -5.36 1.21
C SER A 60 -9.10 -6.32 2.34
N SER A 61 -8.66 -5.77 3.46
CA SER A 61 -8.20 -6.52 4.64
C SER A 61 -7.02 -7.48 4.40
N SER A 62 -6.28 -7.35 3.29
CA SER A 62 -5.09 -8.19 3.00
C SER A 62 -3.82 -7.78 3.75
N GLY A 63 -3.86 -6.69 4.53
CA GLY A 63 -2.70 -6.19 5.26
C GLY A 63 -1.82 -5.21 4.49
N LYS A 64 -2.29 -4.62 3.38
CA LYS A 64 -1.56 -3.61 2.59
C LYS A 64 -0.98 -2.49 3.44
N THR A 65 -1.80 -1.88 4.29
CA THR A 65 -1.39 -0.78 5.17
C THR A 65 -0.28 -1.21 6.14
N THR A 66 -0.42 -2.39 6.76
CA THR A 66 0.64 -2.95 7.62
C THR A 66 1.93 -3.19 6.83
N PHE A 67 1.81 -3.75 5.62
CA PHE A 67 2.95 -3.99 4.75
C PHE A 67 3.61 -2.67 4.33
N SER A 68 2.85 -1.65 3.95
CA SER A 68 3.39 -0.34 3.55
C SER A 68 4.18 0.33 4.68
N HIS A 69 3.70 0.23 5.93
CA HIS A 69 4.43 0.75 7.11
C HIS A 69 5.72 -0.03 7.39
N ARG A 70 5.68 -1.37 7.31
CA ARG A 70 6.88 -2.21 7.51
C ARG A 70 7.90 -1.94 6.40
N LEU A 71 7.47 -1.85 5.14
CA LEU A 71 8.34 -1.49 4.03
C LEU A 71 8.93 -0.10 4.21
N SER A 72 8.12 0.88 4.63
CA SER A 72 8.59 2.24 4.93
C SER A 72 9.68 2.24 6.01
N THR A 73 9.53 1.44 7.05
CA THR A 73 10.56 1.27 8.09
C THR A 73 11.86 0.75 7.48
N GLN A 74 11.79 -0.27 6.63
CA GLN A 74 12.97 -0.85 5.97
C GLN A 74 13.60 0.13 4.97
N LEU A 75 12.82 0.91 4.24
CA LEU A 75 13.34 1.96 3.35
C LEU A 75 14.10 3.04 4.13
N SER A 76 13.62 3.39 5.33
CA SER A 76 14.31 4.35 6.21
C SER A 76 15.69 3.84 6.67
N VAL A 77 15.90 2.54 6.80
CA VAL A 77 17.22 1.93 7.09
C VAL A 77 18.24 2.26 5.99
N TYR A 78 17.78 2.43 4.74
CA TYR A 78 18.60 2.83 3.59
C TYR A 78 18.72 4.36 3.42
N GLY A 79 18.22 5.15 4.37
CA GLY A 79 18.29 6.61 4.35
C GLY A 79 17.20 7.28 3.50
N LEU A 80 16.27 6.51 2.94
CA LEU A 80 15.12 7.06 2.25
C LEU A 80 14.09 7.61 3.24
N LYS A 81 13.27 8.56 2.80
CA LYS A 81 12.17 9.16 3.57
C LYS A 81 10.84 8.76 2.95
N PRO A 82 10.28 7.62 3.34
CA PRO A 82 9.03 7.13 2.76
C PRO A 82 7.82 7.95 3.23
N HIS A 83 6.90 8.19 2.30
CA HIS A 83 5.64 8.87 2.53
C HIS A 83 4.48 7.93 2.18
N PRO A 84 3.92 7.20 3.16
CA PRO A 84 2.73 6.39 2.96
C PRO A 84 1.53 7.25 2.55
N ILE A 85 0.86 6.85 1.47
CA ILE A 85 -0.37 7.46 0.94
C ILE A 85 -1.38 6.35 0.71
N ALA A 86 -2.57 6.48 1.29
CA ALA A 86 -3.67 5.60 0.99
C ALA A 86 -4.43 6.12 -0.24
N ALA A 87 -4.59 5.30 -1.27
CA ALA A 87 -5.43 5.65 -2.42
C ALA A 87 -6.89 5.86 -2.01
N ASP A 88 -7.31 5.25 -0.91
CA ASP A 88 -8.64 5.42 -0.32
C ASP A 88 -8.90 6.86 0.17
N ASP A 89 -7.86 7.66 0.45
CA ASP A 89 -7.98 9.09 0.75
C ASP A 89 -8.49 9.91 -0.46
N TYR A 90 -8.42 9.32 -1.66
CA TYR A 90 -8.89 9.91 -2.92
C TYR A 90 -10.26 9.41 -3.37
N PHE A 91 -11.02 8.73 -2.53
CA PHE A 91 -12.41 8.40 -2.85
C PHE A 91 -13.20 9.65 -3.21
N VAL A 92 -14.07 9.52 -4.20
CA VAL A 92 -15.08 10.52 -4.49
C VAL A 92 -16.08 10.59 -3.34
N ASP A 93 -16.78 11.72 -3.18
CA ASP A 93 -17.85 11.84 -2.17
C ASP A 93 -18.83 10.66 -2.31
N ARG A 94 -19.30 10.13 -1.18
CA ARG A 94 -20.18 8.94 -1.13
C ARG A 94 -21.36 9.02 -2.10
N GLU A 95 -21.94 10.21 -2.25
CA GLU A 95 -23.09 10.43 -3.16
C GLU A 95 -22.74 10.16 -4.63
N LYS A 96 -21.46 10.28 -5.00
CA LYS A 96 -20.91 10.04 -6.35
C LYS A 96 -20.34 8.62 -6.50
N THR A 97 -20.21 7.87 -5.40
CA THR A 97 -19.69 6.50 -5.44
C THR A 97 -20.63 5.61 -6.27
N PRO A 98 -20.10 4.78 -7.19
CA PRO A 98 -20.91 3.82 -7.93
C PRO A 98 -21.72 2.92 -6.99
N ARG A 99 -22.81 2.36 -7.53
CA ARG A 99 -23.63 1.39 -6.80
C ARG A 99 -23.54 0.03 -7.45
N ASP A 100 -23.59 -1.01 -6.62
CA ASP A 100 -23.70 -2.39 -7.05
C ASP A 100 -25.12 -2.75 -7.54
N ALA A 101 -25.33 -4.00 -7.93
CA ALA A 101 -26.64 -4.49 -8.40
C ALA A 101 -27.73 -4.41 -7.32
N ASP A 102 -27.36 -4.42 -6.04
CA ASP A 102 -28.26 -4.32 -4.90
C ASP A 102 -28.52 -2.86 -4.47
N GLY A 103 -27.93 -1.89 -5.20
CA GLY A 103 -28.05 -0.47 -4.90
C GLY A 103 -27.18 0.05 -3.77
N LYS A 104 -26.24 -0.77 -3.23
CA LYS A 104 -25.26 -0.38 -2.21
C LYS A 104 -24.08 0.33 -2.85
N TYR A 105 -23.42 1.20 -2.10
CA TYR A 105 -22.20 1.86 -2.56
C TYR A 105 -21.08 0.85 -2.75
N ASP A 106 -20.49 0.85 -3.94
CA ASP A 106 -19.41 -0.05 -4.34
C ASP A 106 -18.07 0.71 -4.36
N PHE A 107 -17.35 0.64 -3.25
CA PHE A 107 -16.03 1.24 -3.10
C PHE A 107 -14.90 0.40 -3.73
N GLU A 108 -15.21 -0.80 -4.22
CA GLU A 108 -14.21 -1.65 -4.87
C GLU A 108 -14.07 -1.34 -6.37
N ARG A 109 -14.96 -0.55 -6.92
CA ARG A 109 -14.85 -0.08 -8.32
C ARG A 109 -13.83 1.04 -8.43
N ILE A 110 -13.10 1.06 -9.54
CA ILE A 110 -12.10 2.10 -9.79
C ILE A 110 -12.71 3.51 -9.87
N GLU A 111 -13.93 3.61 -10.34
CA GLU A 111 -14.67 4.88 -10.43
C GLU A 111 -15.03 5.47 -9.06
N ALA A 112 -14.87 4.70 -7.98
CA ALA A 112 -14.98 5.21 -6.62
C ALA A 112 -13.78 6.09 -6.24
N ILE A 113 -12.65 5.97 -6.95
CA ILE A 113 -11.43 6.76 -6.73
C ILE A 113 -11.37 7.90 -7.76
N ASP A 114 -11.04 9.09 -7.30
CA ASP A 114 -10.72 10.23 -8.15
C ASP A 114 -9.28 10.06 -8.70
N ALA A 115 -9.16 9.23 -9.73
CA ALA A 115 -7.87 8.95 -10.36
C ALA A 115 -7.25 10.22 -10.98
N VAL A 116 -8.07 11.17 -11.43
CA VAL A 116 -7.58 12.44 -12.01
C VAL A 116 -6.86 13.26 -10.94
N GLN A 117 -7.49 13.45 -9.78
CA GLN A 117 -6.88 14.19 -8.69
C GLN A 117 -5.65 13.48 -8.12
N LEU A 118 -5.72 12.15 -7.95
CA LEU A 118 -4.57 11.37 -7.48
C LEU A 118 -3.36 11.54 -8.41
N ASN A 119 -3.56 11.38 -9.72
CA ASN A 119 -2.47 11.55 -10.70
C ASN A 119 -1.94 12.98 -10.72
N ALA A 120 -2.79 13.99 -10.63
CA ALA A 120 -2.38 15.40 -10.58
C ALA A 120 -1.50 15.67 -9.35
N ASP A 121 -1.92 15.23 -8.16
CA ASP A 121 -1.19 15.43 -6.91
C ASP A 121 0.16 14.69 -6.92
N MET A 122 0.18 13.44 -7.37
CA MET A 122 1.43 12.67 -7.45
C MET A 122 2.41 13.26 -8.45
N THR A 123 1.92 13.72 -9.61
CA THR A 123 2.75 14.39 -10.62
C THR A 123 3.33 15.70 -10.08
N ALA A 124 2.53 16.52 -9.41
CA ALA A 124 2.99 17.77 -8.78
C ALA A 124 4.07 17.50 -7.71
N LEU A 125 3.86 16.46 -6.87
CA LEU A 125 4.86 16.04 -5.88
C LEU A 125 6.19 15.61 -6.54
N LEU A 126 6.12 14.81 -7.62
CA LEU A 126 7.32 14.38 -8.36
C LEU A 126 8.07 15.57 -8.99
N ASN A 127 7.36 16.64 -9.37
CA ASN A 127 7.94 17.88 -9.86
C ASN A 127 8.49 18.77 -8.73
N GLY A 128 8.41 18.34 -7.47
CA GLY A 128 8.89 19.12 -6.32
C GLY A 128 7.93 20.23 -5.86
N GLU A 129 6.69 20.19 -6.32
CA GLU A 129 5.66 21.15 -5.90
C GLU A 129 5.10 20.77 -4.52
N THR A 130 4.50 21.75 -3.85
CA THR A 130 3.80 21.53 -2.58
C THR A 130 2.35 21.20 -2.86
N VAL A 131 1.89 20.06 -2.37
CA VAL A 131 0.50 19.58 -2.54
C VAL A 131 -0.16 19.43 -1.18
N GLU A 132 -1.40 19.85 -1.06
CA GLU A 132 -2.26 19.52 0.08
C GLU A 132 -2.95 18.20 -0.17
N LEU A 133 -2.57 17.17 0.59
CA LEU A 133 -3.10 15.82 0.46
C LEU A 133 -4.48 15.70 1.12
N PRO A 134 -5.45 15.09 0.45
CA PRO A 134 -6.77 14.85 1.02
C PRO A 134 -6.76 13.81 2.14
N THR A 135 -7.88 13.69 2.81
CA THR A 135 -8.23 12.58 3.70
C THR A 135 -9.70 12.25 3.50
N PHE A 136 -10.02 10.97 3.31
CA PHE A 136 -11.41 10.57 3.20
C PHE A 136 -12.02 10.28 4.58
N ASN A 137 -13.08 10.99 4.89
CA ASN A 137 -13.81 10.79 6.14
C ASN A 137 -14.93 9.75 5.95
N PHE A 138 -14.69 8.52 6.34
CA PHE A 138 -15.63 7.40 6.19
C PHE A 138 -16.95 7.60 6.95
N LYS A 139 -16.97 8.43 8.01
CA LYS A 139 -18.20 8.71 8.75
C LYS A 139 -19.12 9.63 7.95
N THR A 140 -18.58 10.74 7.44
CA THR A 140 -19.35 11.71 6.64
C THR A 140 -19.48 11.29 5.18
N GLY A 141 -18.57 10.41 4.69
CA GLY A 141 -18.51 10.01 3.30
C GLY A 141 -17.99 11.10 2.38
N ARG A 142 -17.14 11.97 2.87
CA ARG A 142 -16.60 13.11 2.12
C ARG A 142 -15.08 13.14 2.16
N ARG A 143 -14.49 13.63 1.09
CA ARG A 143 -13.08 13.99 1.03
C ARG A 143 -12.90 15.36 1.69
N GLU A 144 -11.90 15.46 2.57
CA GLU A 144 -11.62 16.65 3.38
C GLU A 144 -10.15 17.05 3.19
N TYR A 145 -9.88 18.35 3.16
CA TYR A 145 -8.56 18.92 3.19
C TYR A 145 -8.34 19.58 4.56
N LYS A 146 -7.26 19.16 5.25
CA LYS A 146 -6.99 19.55 6.65
C LYS A 146 -5.63 20.21 6.82
N GLY A 147 -5.11 20.82 5.78
CA GLY A 147 -3.79 21.46 5.79
C GLY A 147 -2.62 20.47 5.79
N ARG A 148 -2.82 19.18 5.43
CA ARG A 148 -1.75 18.19 5.32
C ARG A 148 -0.96 18.41 4.02
N THR A 149 -0.02 19.36 4.04
CA THR A 149 0.82 19.65 2.88
C THR A 149 2.04 18.73 2.81
N LYS A 150 2.49 18.46 1.60
CA LYS A 150 3.68 17.67 1.29
C LYS A 150 4.45 18.30 0.14
N THR A 151 5.78 18.26 0.26
CA THR A 151 6.74 18.56 -0.82
C THR A 151 7.79 17.46 -0.78
N LEU A 152 8.20 16.91 -1.93
CA LEU A 152 9.21 15.87 -1.98
C LEU A 152 10.61 16.49 -2.10
N GLY A 153 11.54 15.99 -1.29
CA GLY A 153 12.97 16.23 -1.42
C GLY A 153 13.68 15.08 -2.16
N LYS A 154 15.01 15.18 -2.21
CA LYS A 154 15.86 14.24 -2.96
C LYS A 154 15.71 12.79 -2.50
N ASP A 155 15.63 12.58 -1.18
CA ASP A 155 15.62 11.24 -0.57
C ASP A 155 14.19 10.75 -0.25
N ASP A 156 13.19 11.55 -0.63
CA ASP A 156 11.79 11.20 -0.40
C ASP A 156 11.29 10.20 -1.44
N ILE A 157 10.42 9.27 -1.00
CA ILE A 157 9.79 8.25 -1.83
C ILE A 157 8.33 8.10 -1.43
N LEU A 158 7.44 8.07 -2.42
CA LEU A 158 6.02 7.84 -2.22
C LEU A 158 5.75 6.34 -2.10
N VAL A 159 5.00 5.94 -1.08
CA VAL A 159 4.54 4.55 -0.90
C VAL A 159 3.02 4.56 -0.92
N ILE A 160 2.44 4.28 -2.09
CA ILE A 160 1.00 4.38 -2.32
C ILE A 160 0.38 2.99 -2.20
N GLU A 161 -0.63 2.86 -1.35
CA GLU A 161 -1.34 1.60 -1.18
C GLU A 161 -2.83 1.74 -1.51
N GLY A 162 -3.40 0.71 -2.12
CA GLY A 162 -4.82 0.65 -2.45
C GLY A 162 -5.13 -0.58 -3.30
N ILE A 163 -6.42 -0.91 -3.41
CA ILE A 163 -6.84 -2.10 -4.17
C ILE A 163 -6.54 -1.98 -5.68
N HIS A 164 -6.48 -0.75 -6.21
CA HIS A 164 -6.26 -0.45 -7.62
C HIS A 164 -4.84 0.02 -7.97
N CYS A 165 -3.88 0.01 -7.03
CA CYS A 165 -2.56 0.59 -7.28
C CYS A 165 -1.77 -0.05 -8.43
N LEU A 166 -2.09 -1.28 -8.85
CA LEU A 166 -1.52 -1.94 -10.04
C LEU A 166 -2.45 -1.89 -11.25
N ASN A 167 -3.55 -1.14 -11.20
CA ASN A 167 -4.42 -0.91 -12.33
C ASN A 167 -3.90 0.28 -13.14
N ASP A 168 -3.57 0.07 -14.40
CA ASP A 168 -3.07 1.12 -15.32
C ASP A 168 -4.03 2.32 -15.41
N ALA A 169 -5.34 2.12 -15.24
CA ALA A 169 -6.31 3.20 -15.26
C ALA A 169 -6.16 4.16 -14.05
N LEU A 170 -5.61 3.70 -12.91
CA LEU A 170 -5.34 4.55 -11.76
C LEU A 170 -4.06 5.36 -11.93
N THR A 171 -3.06 4.83 -12.64
CA THR A 171 -1.70 5.39 -12.69
C THR A 171 -1.29 5.85 -14.09
N VAL A 172 -2.29 6.17 -14.93
CA VAL A 172 -2.12 6.48 -16.36
C VAL A 172 -1.15 7.65 -16.63
N SER A 173 -1.10 8.62 -15.74
CA SER A 173 -0.26 9.83 -15.89
C SER A 173 1.05 9.76 -15.11
N LEU A 174 1.29 8.68 -14.36
CA LEU A 174 2.54 8.54 -13.61
C LEU A 174 3.64 7.99 -14.52
N PRO A 175 4.86 8.56 -14.47
CA PRO A 175 6.00 8.04 -15.23
C PRO A 175 6.29 6.59 -14.83
N ARG A 176 6.47 5.71 -15.81
CA ARG A 176 6.73 4.27 -15.58
C ARG A 176 8.18 4.01 -15.16
N GLU A 177 9.06 4.98 -15.35
CA GLU A 177 10.47 4.95 -14.96
C GLU A 177 10.69 5.29 -13.47
N ASN A 178 9.70 5.83 -12.80
CA ASN A 178 9.78 6.32 -11.41
C ASN A 178 9.30 5.31 -10.39
#